data_7f0a4cf3e13c7cd3162538e5ebb70053
#
_entry.id   7f0a4cf3e13c7cd3162538e5ebb70053
#
_cell.length_a   1.000
_cell.length_b   1.000
_cell.length_c   1.000
_cell.angle_alpha   90.00
_cell.angle_beta   90.00
_cell.angle_gamma   90.00
#
_symmetry.space_group_name_H-M   'P 1'
#
loop_
_entity.id
_entity.type
_entity.pdbx_description
1 polymer ?
#
loop_
_entity_poly.entity_id
_entity_poly.type
_entity_poly.pdbx_seq_one_letter_code
_entity_poly.pdbx_strand_id
1 'polypeptide(L)'
;MTVRSSLRSIPNIVSLSRVVLAVAFVMDHDTNARLGIVLAAAVTDMLDGWLARRAGMVSRFGALVDPFADRVFVLVAVSTFVYEGTLSTLQYFVMISRDLMTAVGFLVARAVSWLRPVEFRARPSGKLVTALQMIAFVALLRRPEVVGPMIWAVGSASLYSIADYTWALWSNADHASRLSQ
;
A
#
# COMPACT_ATOMS: atom_id res chain seq x y z
N MET A 1 -27.46 -11.96 -18.53
CA MET A 1 -25.98 -12.15 -18.62
C MET A 1 -25.16 -10.88 -18.34
N THR A 2 -25.74 -9.71 -18.16
CA THR A 2 -25.08 -8.38 -18.09
C THR A 2 -24.65 -7.90 -16.72
N VAL A 3 -25.21 -8.38 -15.62
CA VAL A 3 -24.89 -7.89 -14.26
C VAL A 3 -23.54 -8.42 -13.72
N ARG A 4 -23.16 -9.65 -14.10
CA ARG A 4 -21.88 -10.24 -13.67
C ARG A 4 -20.62 -9.62 -14.31
N SER A 5 -20.75 -9.04 -15.50
CA SER A 5 -19.63 -8.36 -16.17
C SER A 5 -19.36 -6.98 -15.57
N SER A 6 -20.39 -6.25 -15.20
CA SER A 6 -20.28 -4.93 -14.55
C SER A 6 -19.57 -5.00 -13.18
N LEU A 7 -19.87 -6.06 -12.38
CA LEU A 7 -19.25 -6.21 -11.05
C LEU A 7 -17.74 -6.59 -11.12
N ARG A 8 -17.28 -7.17 -12.23
CA ARG A 8 -15.85 -7.44 -12.48
C ARG A 8 -15.03 -6.19 -12.82
N SER A 9 -15.70 -5.13 -13.26
CA SER A 9 -15.04 -3.87 -13.64
C SER A 9 -14.85 -2.90 -12.45
N ILE A 10 -15.56 -3.08 -11.34
CA ILE A 10 -15.54 -2.18 -10.18
C ILE A 10 -14.14 -2.10 -9.53
N PRO A 11 -13.43 -3.21 -9.23
CA PRO A 11 -12.08 -3.12 -8.67
C PRO A 11 -11.12 -2.35 -9.57
N ASN A 12 -11.18 -2.58 -10.89
CA ASN A 12 -10.33 -1.87 -11.86
C ASN A 12 -10.59 -0.36 -11.91
N ILE A 13 -11.86 0.06 -11.74
CA ILE A 13 -12.21 1.49 -11.75
C ILE A 13 -11.65 2.18 -10.51
N VAL A 14 -11.68 1.54 -9.37
CA VAL A 14 -11.20 2.13 -8.12
C VAL A 14 -9.66 2.17 -8.10
N SER A 15 -8.99 1.12 -8.57
CA SER A 15 -7.53 1.15 -8.75
C SER A 15 -7.11 2.25 -9.74
N LEU A 16 -7.88 2.46 -10.81
CA LEU A 16 -7.62 3.54 -11.77
C LEU A 16 -7.86 4.94 -11.16
N SER A 17 -8.83 5.08 -10.28
CA SER A 17 -9.09 6.37 -9.61
C SER A 17 -7.89 6.84 -8.78
N ARG A 18 -7.09 5.94 -8.21
CA ARG A 18 -5.86 6.31 -7.48
C ARG A 18 -4.77 6.86 -8.38
N VAL A 19 -4.66 6.36 -9.61
CA VAL A 19 -3.74 6.93 -10.59
C VAL A 19 -4.17 8.35 -10.94
N VAL A 20 -5.47 8.57 -11.13
CA VAL A 20 -6.01 9.92 -11.38
C VAL A 20 -5.76 10.84 -10.19
N LEU A 21 -6.00 10.38 -8.96
CA LEU A 21 -5.71 11.13 -7.74
C LEU A 21 -4.22 11.44 -7.59
N ALA A 22 -3.33 10.50 -7.97
CA ALA A 22 -1.89 10.72 -7.95
C ALA A 22 -1.47 11.81 -8.94
N VAL A 23 -2.01 11.80 -10.16
CA VAL A 23 -1.77 12.86 -11.16
C VAL A 23 -2.30 14.20 -10.65
N ALA A 24 -3.52 14.23 -10.12
CA ALA A 24 -4.11 15.45 -9.56
C ALA A 24 -3.25 16.00 -8.41
N PHE A 25 -2.69 15.13 -7.55
CA PHE A 25 -1.82 15.54 -6.45
C PHE A 25 -0.53 16.22 -6.92
N VAL A 26 0.06 15.73 -8.02
CA VAL A 26 1.26 16.35 -8.62
C VAL A 26 0.95 17.69 -9.25
N MET A 27 -0.19 17.79 -9.93
CA MET A 27 -0.56 18.99 -10.69
C MET A 27 -1.08 20.13 -9.80
N ASP A 28 -1.67 19.80 -8.67
CA ASP A 28 -2.21 20.79 -7.75
C ASP A 28 -1.15 21.19 -6.72
N HIS A 29 -1.04 22.51 -6.45
CA HIS A 29 -0.10 23.08 -5.47
C HIS A 29 -0.83 23.67 -4.26
N ASP A 30 -2.17 23.71 -4.29
CA ASP A 30 -2.94 24.18 -3.15
C ASP A 30 -2.98 23.12 -2.04
N THR A 31 -2.60 23.52 -0.84
CA THR A 31 -2.53 22.63 0.34
C THR A 31 -3.89 22.01 0.68
N ASN A 32 -4.99 22.77 0.51
CA ASN A 32 -6.33 22.24 0.82
C ASN A 32 -6.80 21.24 -0.22
N ALA A 33 -6.53 21.52 -1.51
CA ALA A 33 -6.83 20.60 -2.60
C ALA A 33 -6.05 19.28 -2.43
N ARG A 34 -4.74 19.35 -2.17
CA ARG A 34 -3.91 18.18 -1.88
C ARG A 34 -4.39 17.40 -0.66
N LEU A 35 -4.82 18.09 0.39
CA LEU A 35 -5.42 17.44 1.56
C LEU A 35 -6.70 16.69 1.19
N GLY A 36 -7.57 17.31 0.38
CA GLY A 36 -8.77 16.65 -0.15
C GLY A 36 -8.44 15.41 -0.97
N ILE A 37 -7.40 15.47 -1.80
CA ILE A 37 -6.93 14.33 -2.61
C ILE A 37 -6.42 13.19 -1.72
N VAL A 38 -5.61 13.49 -0.69
CA VAL A 38 -5.12 12.49 0.28
C VAL A 38 -6.28 11.81 1.01
N LEU A 39 -7.26 12.59 1.48
CA LEU A 39 -8.44 12.05 2.14
C LEU A 39 -9.30 11.20 1.20
N ALA A 40 -9.47 11.63 -0.05
CA ALA A 40 -10.17 10.85 -1.08
C ALA A 40 -9.44 9.53 -1.37
N ALA A 41 -8.11 9.55 -1.46
CA ALA A 41 -7.32 8.33 -1.62
C ALA A 41 -7.46 7.38 -0.44
N ALA A 42 -7.46 7.88 0.80
CA ALA A 42 -7.66 7.07 2.00
C ALA A 42 -9.06 6.46 2.06
N VAL A 43 -10.11 7.21 1.70
CA VAL A 43 -11.50 6.73 1.66
C VAL A 43 -11.67 5.67 0.57
N THR A 44 -11.12 5.88 -0.62
CA THR A 44 -11.20 4.89 -1.71
C THR A 44 -10.50 3.59 -1.32
N ASP A 45 -9.33 3.65 -0.67
CA ASP A 45 -8.62 2.47 -0.15
C ASP A 45 -9.46 1.68 0.87
N MET A 46 -10.11 2.39 1.78
CA MET A 46 -11.00 1.78 2.78
C MET A 46 -12.22 1.13 2.13
N LEU A 47 -12.81 1.79 1.13
CA LEU A 47 -13.99 1.30 0.39
C LEU A 47 -13.65 0.05 -0.43
N ASP A 48 -12.49 0.02 -1.08
CA ASP A 48 -12.04 -1.15 -1.84
C ASP A 48 -11.87 -2.36 -0.94
N GLY A 49 -11.17 -2.20 0.16
CA GLY A 49 -10.96 -3.27 1.12
C GLY A 49 -12.29 -3.80 1.70
N TRP A 50 -13.30 -2.94 1.87
CA TRP A 50 -14.62 -3.33 2.33
C TRP A 50 -15.42 -4.06 1.22
N LEU A 51 -15.40 -3.52 0.01
CA LEU A 51 -16.12 -4.07 -1.15
C LEU A 51 -15.57 -5.44 -1.56
N ALA A 52 -14.24 -5.57 -1.62
CA ALA A 52 -13.57 -6.83 -1.93
C ALA A 52 -13.95 -7.95 -0.95
N ARG A 53 -14.03 -7.64 0.34
CA ARG A 53 -14.46 -8.61 1.37
C ARG A 53 -15.92 -9.03 1.22
N ARG A 54 -16.82 -8.13 0.78
CA ARG A 54 -18.24 -8.46 0.59
C ARG A 54 -18.55 -9.20 -0.70
N ALA A 55 -17.82 -8.89 -1.77
CA ALA A 55 -18.14 -9.40 -3.11
C ALA A 55 -17.60 -10.81 -3.39
N GLY A 56 -16.62 -11.32 -2.60
CA GLY A 56 -16.01 -12.65 -2.83
C GLY A 56 -15.35 -12.80 -4.21
N MET A 57 -15.15 -11.68 -4.91
CA MET A 57 -14.69 -11.67 -6.30
C MET A 57 -13.23 -11.25 -6.41
N VAL A 58 -12.35 -12.24 -6.36
CA VAL A 58 -10.93 -12.03 -6.67
C VAL A 58 -10.70 -12.47 -8.11
N SER A 59 -10.51 -11.54 -9.05
CA SER A 59 -10.03 -11.90 -10.37
C SER A 59 -8.52 -12.18 -10.28
N ARG A 60 -8.05 -13.23 -10.98
CA ARG A 60 -6.61 -13.59 -10.99
C ARG A 60 -5.72 -12.45 -11.51
N PHE A 61 -6.23 -11.59 -12.38
CA PHE A 61 -5.52 -10.45 -12.94
C PHE A 61 -5.56 -9.25 -11.97
N GLY A 62 -6.71 -8.97 -11.35
CA GLY A 62 -6.85 -7.94 -10.31
C GLY A 62 -5.91 -8.21 -9.13
N ALA A 63 -5.88 -9.43 -8.63
CA ALA A 63 -4.99 -9.83 -7.52
C ALA A 63 -3.48 -9.59 -7.80
N LEU A 64 -3.09 -9.42 -9.07
CA LEU A 64 -1.72 -9.09 -9.45
C LEU A 64 -1.48 -7.58 -9.55
N VAL A 65 -2.46 -6.84 -10.07
CA VAL A 65 -2.35 -5.40 -10.35
C VAL A 65 -2.68 -4.57 -9.10
N ASP A 66 -3.66 -5.01 -8.31
CA ASP A 66 -4.12 -4.29 -7.12
C ASP A 66 -2.98 -3.92 -6.12
N PRO A 67 -2.04 -4.83 -5.75
CA PRO A 67 -0.95 -4.48 -4.85
C PRO A 67 -0.01 -3.39 -5.38
N PHE A 68 0.07 -3.22 -6.70
CA PHE A 68 0.88 -2.17 -7.33
C PHE A 68 0.09 -0.88 -7.45
N ALA A 69 -1.15 -0.94 -7.91
CA ALA A 69 -2.02 0.22 -8.05
C ALA A 69 -2.24 0.94 -6.71
N ASP A 70 -2.43 0.18 -5.63
CA ASP A 70 -2.59 0.70 -4.27
C ASP A 70 -1.39 1.53 -3.81
N ARG A 71 -0.19 1.21 -4.31
CA ARG A 71 1.04 1.89 -3.92
C ARG A 71 1.43 3.05 -4.83
N VAL A 72 0.88 3.13 -6.02
CA VAL A 72 1.20 4.21 -6.98
C VAL A 72 0.93 5.57 -6.36
N PHE A 73 -0.20 5.76 -5.70
CA PHE A 73 -0.53 7.04 -5.05
C PHE A 73 0.52 7.42 -3.99
N VAL A 74 0.86 6.49 -3.09
CA VAL A 74 1.86 6.73 -2.03
C VAL A 74 3.23 7.06 -2.63
N LEU A 75 3.69 6.28 -3.61
CA LEU A 75 4.97 6.50 -4.28
C LEU A 75 5.03 7.87 -4.95
N VAL A 76 3.99 8.24 -5.69
CA VAL A 76 3.92 9.53 -6.39
C VAL A 76 3.87 10.69 -5.39
N ALA A 77 3.02 10.59 -4.36
CA ALA A 77 2.90 11.65 -3.34
C ALA A 77 4.21 11.87 -2.58
N VAL A 78 4.89 10.79 -2.12
CA VAL A 78 6.18 10.91 -1.44
C VAL A 78 7.24 11.48 -2.37
N SER A 79 7.27 11.05 -3.64
CA SER A 79 8.21 11.58 -4.65
C SER A 79 7.99 13.07 -4.90
N THR A 80 6.74 13.52 -4.92
CA THR A 80 6.40 14.95 -5.06
C THR A 80 6.97 15.76 -3.90
N PHE A 81 6.83 15.30 -2.66
CA PHE A 81 7.40 15.99 -1.49
C PHE A 81 8.92 16.03 -1.50
N VAL A 82 9.59 15.01 -2.05
CA VAL A 82 11.05 15.04 -2.25
C VAL A 82 11.42 16.05 -3.31
N TYR A 83 10.71 16.08 -4.44
CA TYR A 83 10.94 17.03 -5.52
C TYR A 83 10.77 18.48 -5.05
N GLU A 84 9.79 18.74 -4.20
CA GLU A 84 9.52 20.04 -3.58
C GLU A 84 10.49 20.40 -2.43
N GLY A 85 11.42 19.50 -2.10
CA GLY A 85 12.40 19.72 -1.02
C GLY A 85 11.83 19.63 0.40
N THR A 86 10.57 19.20 0.57
CA THR A 86 9.91 19.03 1.86
C THR A 86 10.40 17.78 2.59
N LEU A 87 10.79 16.74 1.85
CA LEU A 87 11.36 15.50 2.34
C LEU A 87 12.79 15.29 1.83
N SER A 88 13.66 14.78 2.69
CA SER A 88 14.96 14.30 2.29
C SER A 88 14.89 12.91 1.62
N THR A 89 15.91 12.55 0.86
CA THR A 89 16.02 11.21 0.24
C THR A 89 15.96 10.08 1.26
N LEU A 90 16.58 10.26 2.45
CA LEU A 90 16.51 9.27 3.53
C LEU A 90 15.06 9.08 4.02
N GLN A 91 14.36 10.18 4.26
CA GLN A 91 12.95 10.16 4.69
C GLN A 91 12.04 9.50 3.65
N TYR A 92 12.31 9.72 2.37
CA TYR A 92 11.65 9.02 1.27
C TYR A 92 11.78 7.49 1.42
N PHE A 93 13.00 6.98 1.54
CA PHE A 93 13.22 5.54 1.68
C PHE A 93 12.59 4.96 2.95
N VAL A 94 12.60 5.70 4.06
CA VAL A 94 11.92 5.29 5.29
C VAL A 94 10.41 5.17 5.06
N MET A 95 9.80 6.14 4.39
CA MET A 95 8.36 6.15 4.10
C MET A 95 7.92 4.98 3.22
N ILE A 96 8.69 4.63 2.21
CA ILE A 96 8.33 3.57 1.24
C ILE A 96 8.91 2.18 1.60
N SER A 97 9.73 2.07 2.65
CA SER A 97 10.49 0.85 2.98
C SER A 97 9.61 -0.40 3.06
N ARG A 98 8.49 -0.31 3.76
CA ARG A 98 7.54 -1.42 3.89
C ARG A 98 6.89 -1.79 2.55
N ASP A 99 6.52 -0.80 1.75
CA ASP A 99 5.86 -1.03 0.47
C ASP A 99 6.81 -1.66 -0.54
N LEU A 100 8.07 -1.20 -0.53
CA LEU A 100 9.14 -1.79 -1.33
C LEU A 100 9.40 -3.25 -0.91
N MET A 101 9.59 -3.51 0.40
CA MET A 101 9.87 -4.85 0.91
C MET A 101 8.72 -5.83 0.67
N THR A 102 7.47 -5.39 0.81
CA THR A 102 6.32 -6.24 0.51
C THR A 102 6.17 -6.50 -0.99
N ALA A 103 6.49 -5.53 -1.86
CA ALA A 103 6.50 -5.74 -3.30
C ALA A 103 7.60 -6.74 -3.72
N VAL A 104 8.82 -6.57 -3.20
CA VAL A 104 9.93 -7.50 -3.43
C VAL A 104 9.58 -8.90 -2.90
N GLY A 105 9.06 -9.01 -1.69
CA GLY A 105 8.65 -10.29 -1.10
C GLY A 105 7.59 -11.00 -1.94
N PHE A 106 6.62 -10.27 -2.47
CA PHE A 106 5.61 -10.82 -3.38
C PHE A 106 6.23 -11.33 -4.69
N LEU A 107 7.14 -10.57 -5.30
CA LEU A 107 7.84 -10.97 -6.53
C LEU A 107 8.70 -12.21 -6.30
N VAL A 108 9.45 -12.25 -5.20
CA VAL A 108 10.28 -13.41 -4.82
C VAL A 108 9.41 -14.65 -4.61
N ALA A 109 8.32 -14.54 -3.85
CA ALA A 109 7.42 -15.66 -3.63
C ALA A 109 6.78 -16.18 -4.92
N ARG A 110 6.61 -15.33 -5.92
CA ARG A 110 6.07 -15.75 -7.22
C ARG A 110 7.14 -16.37 -8.12
N ALA A 111 8.37 -15.91 -8.02
CA ALA A 111 9.51 -16.44 -8.79
C ALA A 111 9.95 -17.82 -8.29
N VAL A 112 9.88 -18.03 -6.99
CA VAL A 112 10.38 -19.25 -6.32
C VAL A 112 9.22 -20.25 -6.17
N SER A 113 9.31 -21.40 -6.84
CA SER A 113 8.20 -22.37 -6.96
C SER A 113 7.73 -22.98 -5.64
N TRP A 114 8.63 -23.18 -4.67
CA TRP A 114 8.28 -23.74 -3.35
C TRP A 114 7.62 -22.73 -2.42
N LEU A 115 7.69 -21.41 -2.72
CA LEU A 115 6.99 -20.34 -2.00
C LEU A 115 5.60 -20.02 -2.57
N ARG A 116 5.23 -20.57 -3.73
CA ARG A 116 3.94 -20.30 -4.39
C ARG A 116 2.69 -20.63 -3.57
N PRO A 117 2.68 -21.65 -2.67
CA PRO A 117 1.51 -21.94 -1.84
C PRO A 117 1.25 -20.92 -0.72
N VAL A 118 2.18 -19.98 -0.49
CA VAL A 118 2.05 -19.03 0.62
C VAL A 118 1.04 -17.93 0.26
N GLU A 119 -0.09 -17.94 0.93
CA GLU A 119 -1.09 -16.88 0.82
C GLU A 119 -0.63 -15.63 1.58
N PHE A 120 -0.41 -14.54 0.84
CA PHE A 120 -0.15 -13.21 1.43
C PHE A 120 -1.45 -12.62 1.99
N ARG A 121 -1.82 -13.00 3.20
CA ARG A 121 -2.94 -12.37 3.91
C ARG A 121 -2.56 -10.97 4.40
N ALA A 122 -3.45 -10.00 4.16
CA ALA A 122 -3.29 -8.67 4.73
C ALA A 122 -3.26 -8.74 6.27
N ARG A 123 -2.13 -8.34 6.87
CA ARG A 123 -1.92 -8.38 8.32
C ARG A 123 -2.28 -7.02 8.96
N PRO A 124 -2.70 -7.01 10.22
CA PRO A 124 -2.99 -5.76 10.94
C PRO A 124 -1.80 -4.79 10.98
N SER A 125 -0.57 -5.33 11.10
CA SER A 125 0.68 -4.55 11.07
C SER A 125 0.81 -3.71 9.79
N GLY A 126 0.47 -4.30 8.63
CA GLY A 126 0.50 -3.57 7.36
C GLY A 126 -0.55 -2.46 7.27
N LYS A 127 -1.73 -2.65 7.85
CA LYS A 127 -2.78 -1.61 7.90
C LYS A 127 -2.37 -0.44 8.77
N LEU A 128 -1.68 -0.71 9.89
CA LEU A 128 -1.15 0.32 10.77
C LEU A 128 -0.17 1.22 10.01
N VAL A 129 0.75 0.63 9.25
CA VAL A 129 1.72 1.42 8.46
C VAL A 129 1.01 2.31 7.44
N THR A 130 0.02 1.78 6.68
CA THR A 130 -0.74 2.58 5.72
C THR A 130 -1.49 3.74 6.40
N ALA A 131 -2.10 3.50 7.56
CA ALA A 131 -2.77 4.55 8.33
C ALA A 131 -1.77 5.62 8.80
N LEU A 132 -0.60 5.23 9.31
CA LEU A 132 0.45 6.15 9.71
C LEU A 132 1.02 6.95 8.52
N GLN A 133 1.16 6.34 7.35
CA GLN A 133 1.57 7.03 6.12
C GLN A 133 0.54 8.12 5.73
N MET A 134 -0.75 7.81 5.78
CA MET A 134 -1.79 8.80 5.48
C MET A 134 -1.79 9.96 6.48
N ILE A 135 -1.61 9.66 7.77
CA ILE A 135 -1.47 10.70 8.80
C ILE A 135 -0.20 11.54 8.55
N ALA A 136 0.91 10.90 8.16
CA ALA A 136 2.14 11.61 7.81
C ALA A 136 1.95 12.54 6.60
N PHE A 137 1.17 12.17 5.57
CA PHE A 137 0.84 13.07 4.46
C PHE A 137 0.04 14.29 4.92
N VAL A 138 -0.93 14.09 5.80
CA VAL A 138 -1.68 15.21 6.40
C VAL A 138 -0.75 16.13 7.21
N ALA A 139 0.19 15.54 7.97
CA ALA A 139 1.18 16.29 8.73
C ALA A 139 2.12 17.07 7.80
N LEU A 140 2.62 16.46 6.72
CA LEU A 140 3.46 17.10 5.72
C LEU A 140 2.79 18.36 5.12
N LEU A 141 1.47 18.28 4.88
CA LEU A 141 0.72 19.38 4.30
C LEU A 141 0.35 20.48 5.31
N ARG A 142 0.21 20.16 6.62
CA ARG A 142 -0.36 21.09 7.61
C ARG A 142 0.57 21.47 8.75
N ARG A 143 1.51 20.59 9.10
CA ARG A 143 2.34 20.70 10.31
C ARG A 143 3.76 20.21 10.04
N PRO A 144 4.57 20.98 9.30
CA PRO A 144 5.94 20.58 8.94
C PRO A 144 6.81 20.25 10.17
N GLU A 145 6.55 20.87 11.31
CA GLU A 145 7.27 20.65 12.56
C GLU A 145 7.16 19.25 13.13
N VAL A 146 6.08 18.53 12.84
CA VAL A 146 5.88 17.14 13.34
C VAL A 146 6.27 16.05 12.33
N VAL A 147 6.74 16.45 11.15
CA VAL A 147 7.09 15.51 10.06
C VAL A 147 8.22 14.57 10.48
N GLY A 148 9.26 15.06 11.12
CA GLY A 148 10.39 14.25 11.58
C GLY A 148 9.94 13.09 12.49
N PRO A 149 9.30 13.35 13.64
CA PRO A 149 8.74 12.30 14.50
C PRO A 149 7.79 11.35 13.77
N MET A 150 6.93 11.85 12.88
CA MET A 150 6.00 11.01 12.12
C MET A 150 6.69 10.04 11.18
N ILE A 151 7.74 10.48 10.49
CA ILE A 151 8.52 9.62 9.59
C ILE A 151 9.20 8.50 10.38
N TRP A 152 9.75 8.79 11.55
CA TRP A 152 10.33 7.77 12.41
C TRP A 152 9.28 6.80 12.95
N ALA A 153 8.06 7.27 13.26
CA ALA A 153 6.95 6.40 13.63
C ALA A 153 6.55 5.46 12.48
N VAL A 154 6.44 5.98 11.24
CA VAL A 154 6.21 5.16 10.04
C VAL A 154 7.34 4.16 9.84
N GLY A 155 8.60 4.58 9.97
CA GLY A 155 9.77 3.72 9.84
C GLY A 155 9.77 2.56 10.85
N SER A 156 9.53 2.86 12.13
CA SER A 156 9.46 1.85 13.19
C SER A 156 8.33 0.85 12.97
N ALA A 157 7.14 1.34 12.60
CA ALA A 157 6.00 0.49 12.26
C ALA A 157 6.27 -0.35 11.00
N SER A 158 7.00 0.19 10.03
CA SER A 158 7.42 -0.51 8.81
C SER A 158 8.37 -1.66 9.13
N LEU A 159 9.38 -1.43 9.97
CA LEU A 159 10.30 -2.47 10.41
C LEU A 159 9.57 -3.59 11.17
N TYR A 160 8.67 -3.22 12.09
CA TYR A 160 7.81 -4.19 12.77
C TYR A 160 6.96 -5.01 11.78
N SER A 161 6.35 -4.33 10.82
CA SER A 161 5.52 -5.00 9.81
C SER A 161 6.35 -5.96 8.94
N ILE A 162 7.54 -5.57 8.51
CA ILE A 162 8.46 -6.41 7.73
C ILE A 162 8.85 -7.65 8.53
N ALA A 163 9.23 -7.49 9.81
CA ALA A 163 9.56 -8.60 10.69
C ALA A 163 8.38 -9.56 10.88
N ASP A 164 7.17 -9.03 11.10
CA ASP A 164 5.93 -9.80 11.24
C ASP A 164 5.60 -10.62 9.99
N TYR A 165 5.76 -10.03 8.79
CA TYR A 165 5.57 -10.75 7.53
C TYR A 165 6.64 -11.82 7.30
N THR A 166 7.91 -11.50 7.56
CA THR A 166 9.03 -12.46 7.40
C THR A 166 8.89 -13.65 8.33
N TRP A 167 8.54 -13.40 9.60
CA TRP A 167 8.27 -14.46 10.57
C TRP A 167 7.14 -15.38 10.12
N ALA A 168 6.05 -14.81 9.61
CA ALA A 168 4.91 -15.60 9.14
C ALA A 168 5.24 -16.45 7.91
N LEU A 169 6.06 -15.92 7.01
CA LEU A 169 6.53 -16.68 5.85
C LEU A 169 7.36 -17.89 6.30
N TRP A 170 8.26 -17.68 7.25
CA TRP A 170 9.14 -18.74 7.73
C TRP A 170 8.36 -19.83 8.50
N SER A 171 7.48 -19.44 9.41
CA SER A 171 6.66 -20.40 10.17
C SER A 171 5.75 -21.24 9.28
N ASN A 172 5.22 -20.70 8.18
CA ASN A 172 4.41 -21.45 7.23
C ASN A 172 5.25 -22.39 6.35
N ALA A 173 6.48 -22.00 6.01
CA ALA A 173 7.40 -22.86 5.26
C ALA A 173 7.81 -24.10 6.08
N ASP A 174 8.07 -23.93 7.37
CA ASP A 174 8.39 -25.05 8.28
C ASP A 174 7.23 -26.05 8.45
N HIS A 175 5.99 -25.58 8.47
CA HIS A 175 4.82 -26.45 8.51
C HIS A 175 4.64 -27.25 7.22
N ALA A 176 4.85 -26.63 6.06
CA ALA A 176 4.74 -27.30 4.77
C ALA A 176 5.81 -28.39 4.59
N SER A 177 7.03 -28.16 5.06
CA SER A 177 8.13 -29.15 4.99
C SER A 177 7.91 -30.37 5.90
N ARG A 178 7.24 -30.20 7.06
CA ARG A 178 6.90 -31.30 7.98
C ARG A 178 5.74 -32.17 7.50
N LEU A 179 4.87 -31.66 6.66
CA LEU A 179 3.74 -32.43 6.08
C LEU A 179 4.14 -33.20 4.82
N SER A 180 5.32 -32.94 4.26
CA SER A 180 5.86 -33.64 3.08
C SER A 180 6.82 -34.79 3.43
N GLN A 181 7.07 -35.05 4.70
CA GLN A 181 7.82 -36.22 5.23
C GLN A 181 6.85 -37.26 5.80
#